data_bf43399b0bfb04a0b30e7cb6cd3c9837
#
_entry.id   bf43399b0bfb04a0b30e7cb6cd3c9837
#
_cell.length_a   1.000
_cell.length_b   1.000
_cell.length_c   1.000
_cell.angle_alpha   90.00
_cell.angle_beta   90.00
_cell.angle_gamma   90.00
#
_symmetry.space_group_name_H-M   'P 1'
#
loop_
_entity.id
_entity.type
_entity.pdbx_description
1 polymer ?
#
loop_
_entity_poly.entity_id
_entity_poly.type
_entity_poly.pdbx_seq_one_letter_code
_entity_poly.pdbx_strand_id
1 'polypeptide(L)'
;MTNRYLLDTNAIVEMLRGNHRIIEQIERHGIKNCFISEITIAELYYGAVKSGNSKHFKDIEIIESLFQTVPLYPSYLEYARIRHSLVSLGLGIDTFDMLIGATAVQGKYILVTHNQKHFVRIPH
;
A
#
# COMPACT_ATOMS: atom_id res chain seq x y z
N MET A 1 -3.65 8.74 21.07
CA MET A 1 -2.66 8.21 20.13
C MET A 1 -3.05 8.57 18.70
N THR A 2 -2.06 8.92 17.91
CA THR A 2 -2.29 9.28 16.51
C THR A 2 -2.38 8.03 15.65
N ASN A 3 -3.41 7.95 14.81
CA ASN A 3 -3.52 6.85 13.86
C ASN A 3 -2.45 6.95 12.78
N ARG A 4 -2.00 5.79 12.31
CA ARG A 4 -1.06 5.68 11.21
C ARG A 4 -1.74 4.98 10.06
N TYR A 5 -1.58 5.53 8.85
CA TYR A 5 -2.27 5.07 7.65
C TYR A 5 -1.25 4.50 6.67
N LEU A 6 -1.57 3.33 6.12
CA LEU A 6 -0.77 2.72 5.06
C LEU A 6 -1.56 2.85 3.76
N LEU A 7 -1.00 3.60 2.81
CA LEU A 7 -1.65 3.81 1.51
C LEU A 7 -1.24 2.67 0.58
N ASP A 8 -2.22 1.98 0.00
CA ASP A 8 -1.89 0.93 -0.96
C ASP A 8 -1.51 1.53 -2.32
N THR A 9 -1.08 0.67 -3.23
CA THR A 9 -0.63 1.11 -4.55
C THR A 9 -1.73 1.85 -5.31
N ASN A 10 -2.97 1.36 -5.26
CA ASN A 10 -4.08 2.02 -5.96
C ASN A 10 -4.39 3.39 -5.39
N ALA A 11 -4.29 3.56 -4.07
CA ALA A 11 -4.49 4.87 -3.44
C ALA A 11 -3.44 5.86 -3.93
N ILE A 12 -2.18 5.44 -4.03
CA ILE A 12 -1.10 6.29 -4.55
C ILE A 12 -1.32 6.63 -6.02
N VAL A 13 -1.71 5.65 -6.84
CA VAL A 13 -1.99 5.89 -8.27
C VAL A 13 -3.11 6.91 -8.43
N GLU A 14 -4.19 6.78 -7.64
CA GLU A 14 -5.29 7.73 -7.68
C GLU A 14 -4.87 9.13 -7.24
N MET A 15 -4.00 9.22 -6.24
CA MET A 15 -3.45 10.50 -5.80
C MET A 15 -2.65 11.17 -6.94
N LEU A 16 -1.81 10.39 -7.63
CA LEU A 16 -1.02 10.89 -8.75
C LEU A 16 -1.88 11.32 -9.94
N ARG A 17 -3.07 10.74 -10.08
CA ARG A 17 -4.05 11.13 -11.10
C ARG A 17 -4.85 12.38 -10.70
N GLY A 18 -4.61 12.93 -9.52
CA GLY A 18 -5.28 14.13 -9.05
C GLY A 18 -6.63 13.88 -8.39
N ASN A 19 -6.86 12.69 -7.85
CA ASN A 19 -8.10 12.38 -7.14
C ASN A 19 -8.19 13.22 -5.87
N HIS A 20 -9.07 14.21 -5.87
CA HIS A 20 -9.21 15.17 -4.77
C HIS A 20 -9.63 14.53 -3.45
N ARG A 21 -10.42 13.47 -3.47
CA ARG A 21 -10.87 12.79 -2.25
C ARG A 21 -9.69 12.24 -1.47
N ILE A 22 -8.78 11.56 -2.16
CA ILE A 22 -7.61 10.97 -1.51
C ILE A 22 -6.68 12.05 -1.02
N ILE A 23 -6.45 13.09 -1.82
CA ILE A 23 -5.58 14.20 -1.44
C ILE A 23 -6.14 14.91 -0.20
N GLU A 24 -7.44 15.17 -0.16
CA GLU A 24 -8.07 15.78 1.01
C GLU A 24 -7.97 14.92 2.25
N GLN A 25 -8.13 13.60 2.11
CA GLN A 25 -8.01 12.65 3.22
C GLN A 25 -6.58 12.67 3.78
N ILE A 26 -5.59 12.66 2.90
CA ILE A 26 -4.18 12.70 3.32
C ILE A 26 -3.88 14.01 4.05
N GLU A 27 -4.35 15.13 3.53
CA GLU A 27 -4.15 16.43 4.18
C GLU A 27 -4.85 16.51 5.54
N ARG A 28 -6.07 15.98 5.62
CA ARG A 28 -6.85 15.97 6.86
C ARG A 28 -6.15 15.17 7.96
N HIS A 29 -5.61 14.01 7.63
CA HIS A 29 -4.97 13.13 8.61
C HIS A 29 -3.50 13.48 8.84
N GLY A 30 -2.91 14.26 7.96
CA GLY A 30 -1.50 14.66 8.03
C GLY A 30 -0.59 13.73 7.26
N ILE A 31 0.22 14.30 6.36
CA ILE A 31 1.14 13.53 5.51
C ILE A 31 2.09 12.69 6.37
N LYS A 32 2.55 13.22 7.50
CA LYS A 32 3.49 12.52 8.38
C LYS A 32 2.90 11.27 9.04
N ASN A 33 1.58 11.13 9.02
CA ASN A 33 0.88 9.96 9.56
C ASN A 33 0.52 8.95 8.46
N CYS A 34 0.95 9.22 7.23
CA CYS A 34 0.72 8.36 6.07
C CYS A 34 2.03 7.71 5.64
N PHE A 35 1.94 6.43 5.35
CA PHE A 35 3.10 5.58 5.03
C PHE A 35 2.80 4.77 3.78
N ILE A 36 3.85 4.32 3.11
CA ILE A 36 3.74 3.42 1.97
C ILE A 36 4.63 2.20 2.18
N SER A 37 4.22 1.07 1.64
CA SER A 37 5.02 -0.15 1.67
C SER A 37 6.14 -0.09 0.63
N GLU A 38 7.28 -0.72 0.91
CA GLU A 38 8.32 -0.90 -0.10
C GLU A 38 7.78 -1.69 -1.31
N ILE A 39 6.76 -2.54 -1.09
CA ILE A 39 6.09 -3.26 -2.19
C ILE A 39 5.39 -2.28 -3.13
N THR A 40 4.74 -1.25 -2.58
CA THR A 40 4.11 -0.20 -3.40
C THR A 40 5.16 0.52 -4.25
N ILE A 41 6.31 0.83 -3.68
CA ILE A 41 7.40 1.46 -4.44
C ILE A 41 7.82 0.56 -5.60
N ALA A 42 8.01 -0.73 -5.36
CA ALA A 42 8.38 -1.69 -6.41
C ALA A 42 7.33 -1.74 -7.52
N GLU A 43 6.03 -1.75 -7.16
CA GLU A 43 4.95 -1.75 -8.14
C GLU A 43 4.91 -0.47 -8.96
N LEU A 44 5.17 0.67 -8.34
CA LEU A 44 5.23 1.96 -9.05
C LEU A 44 6.38 1.98 -10.06
N TYR A 45 7.55 1.43 -9.70
CA TYR A 45 8.67 1.32 -10.63
C TYR A 45 8.33 0.42 -11.81
N TYR A 46 7.68 -0.71 -11.55
CA TYR A 46 7.24 -1.59 -12.64
C TYR A 46 6.30 -0.83 -13.59
N GLY A 47 5.32 -0.11 -13.05
CA GLY A 47 4.41 0.69 -13.86
C GLY A 47 5.14 1.77 -14.68
N ALA A 48 6.15 2.41 -14.11
CA ALA A 48 6.95 3.43 -14.80
C ALA A 48 7.73 2.83 -15.97
N VAL A 49 8.37 1.69 -15.77
CA VAL A 49 9.11 0.97 -16.81
C VAL A 49 8.17 0.55 -17.93
N LYS A 50 7.01 -0.04 -17.55
CA LYS A 50 6.01 -0.52 -18.51
C LYS A 50 5.45 0.61 -19.38
N SER A 51 5.22 1.79 -18.81
CA SER A 51 4.65 2.93 -19.52
C SER A 51 5.64 3.57 -20.51
N GLY A 52 6.94 3.45 -20.24
CA GLY A 52 7.98 4.11 -21.04
C GLY A 52 8.01 5.63 -20.89
N ASN A 53 7.25 6.20 -19.97
CA ASN A 53 7.16 7.64 -19.77
C ASN A 53 8.05 8.05 -18.58
N SER A 54 9.09 8.83 -18.87
CA SER A 54 10.05 9.28 -17.85
C SER A 54 9.44 10.09 -16.72
N LYS A 55 8.29 10.72 -16.95
CA LYS A 55 7.57 11.48 -15.94
C LYS A 55 7.22 10.61 -14.73
N HIS A 56 6.90 9.35 -14.95
CA HIS A 56 6.51 8.44 -13.87
C HIS A 56 7.65 8.20 -12.87
N PHE A 57 8.91 8.23 -13.32
CA PHE A 57 10.05 8.10 -12.41
C PHE A 57 10.16 9.31 -11.49
N LYS A 58 9.88 10.51 -12.00
CA LYS A 58 9.86 11.73 -11.18
C LYS A 58 8.74 11.69 -10.16
N ASP A 59 7.58 11.16 -10.55
CA ASP A 59 6.44 11.00 -9.64
C ASP A 59 6.82 10.09 -8.47
N ILE A 60 7.57 9.01 -8.73
CA ILE A 60 8.01 8.09 -7.68
C ILE A 60 8.97 8.79 -6.71
N GLU A 61 9.89 9.60 -7.22
CA GLU A 61 10.80 10.38 -6.36
C GLU A 61 10.01 11.30 -5.43
N ILE A 62 8.96 11.94 -5.94
CA ILE A 62 8.10 12.81 -5.15
C ILE A 62 7.40 11.99 -4.06
N ILE A 63 6.84 10.84 -4.41
CA ILE A 63 6.17 9.95 -3.45
C ILE A 63 7.13 9.53 -2.34
N GLU A 64 8.35 9.12 -2.69
CA GLU A 64 9.35 8.72 -1.70
C GLU A 64 9.76 9.88 -0.78
N SER A 65 9.70 11.12 -1.28
CA SER A 65 10.02 12.29 -0.47
C SER A 65 8.88 12.70 0.47
N LEU A 66 7.63 12.41 0.09
CA LEU A 66 6.45 12.79 0.87
C LEU A 66 6.13 11.80 1.98
N PHE A 67 6.29 10.52 1.73
CA PHE A 67 5.85 9.46 2.64
C PHE A 67 7.02 8.62 3.12
N GLN A 68 6.95 8.20 4.38
CA GLN A 68 7.91 7.26 4.90
C GLN A 68 7.59 5.86 4.35
N THR A 69 8.62 5.17 3.87
CA THR A 69 8.48 3.82 3.33
C THR A 69 8.63 2.79 4.45
N VAL A 70 7.70 1.85 4.51
CA VAL A 70 7.70 0.77 5.50
C VAL A 70 8.33 -0.48 4.87
N PRO A 71 9.35 -1.07 5.50
CA PRO A 71 9.98 -2.27 4.97
C PRO A 71 9.10 -3.50 5.18
N LEU A 72 9.28 -4.51 4.34
CA LEU A 72 8.52 -5.74 4.38
C LEU A 72 9.02 -6.71 5.46
N TYR A 73 10.33 -6.71 5.74
CA TYR A 73 10.95 -7.77 6.55
C TYR A 73 10.29 -8.00 7.92
N PRO A 74 9.78 -7.00 8.65
CA PRO A 74 9.13 -7.27 9.92
C PRO A 74 7.81 -8.04 9.78
N SER A 75 7.27 -8.14 8.56
CA SER A 75 5.95 -8.70 8.27
C SER A 75 6.00 -10.06 7.60
N TYR A 76 7.18 -10.68 7.48
CA TYR A 76 7.32 -11.99 6.81
C TYR A 76 6.41 -13.06 7.42
N LEU A 77 6.42 -13.17 8.75
CA LEU A 77 5.62 -14.19 9.43
C LEU A 77 4.12 -13.92 9.26
N GLU A 78 3.71 -12.67 9.41
CA GLU A 78 2.30 -12.29 9.23
C GLU A 78 1.82 -12.58 7.81
N TYR A 79 2.66 -12.26 6.82
CA TYR A 79 2.37 -12.61 5.43
C TYR A 79 2.15 -14.12 5.26
N ALA A 80 3.06 -14.92 5.83
CA ALA A 80 2.97 -16.37 5.72
C ALA A 80 1.67 -16.91 6.33
N ARG A 81 1.27 -16.38 7.48
CA ARG A 81 0.01 -16.75 8.14
C ARG A 81 -1.21 -16.39 7.32
N ILE A 82 -1.25 -15.17 6.80
CA ILE A 82 -2.36 -14.69 5.96
C ILE A 82 -2.48 -15.55 4.71
N ARG A 83 -1.36 -15.77 4.02
CA ARG A 83 -1.35 -16.56 2.80
C ARG A 83 -1.82 -17.98 3.05
N HIS A 84 -1.31 -18.63 4.08
CA HIS A 84 -1.71 -19.98 4.44
C HIS A 84 -3.21 -20.06 4.73
N SER A 85 -3.73 -19.12 5.51
CA SER A 85 -5.14 -19.05 5.85
C SER A 85 -6.03 -18.91 4.62
N LEU A 86 -5.70 -17.97 3.73
CA LEU A 86 -6.50 -17.71 2.53
C LEU A 86 -6.43 -18.85 1.52
N VAL A 87 -5.25 -19.42 1.30
CA VAL A 87 -5.09 -20.55 0.39
C VAL A 87 -5.86 -21.78 0.91
N SER A 88 -5.81 -22.03 2.21
CA SER A 88 -6.53 -23.14 2.85
C SER A 88 -8.04 -23.02 2.69
N LEU A 89 -8.55 -21.80 2.61
CA LEU A 89 -9.98 -21.54 2.42
C LEU A 89 -10.39 -21.38 0.96
N GLY A 90 -9.43 -21.48 0.02
CA GLY A 90 -9.69 -21.24 -1.40
C GLY A 90 -9.99 -19.79 -1.72
N LEU A 91 -9.58 -18.84 -0.87
CA LEU A 91 -9.86 -17.42 -0.99
C LEU A 91 -8.62 -16.60 -1.35
N GLY A 92 -7.74 -17.13 -2.22
CA GLY A 92 -6.52 -16.45 -2.60
C GLY A 92 -6.77 -15.06 -3.20
N ILE A 93 -5.90 -14.11 -2.87
CA ILE A 93 -5.86 -12.78 -3.48
C ILE A 93 -4.47 -12.57 -4.05
N ASP A 94 -4.26 -11.45 -4.75
CA ASP A 94 -2.96 -11.13 -5.33
C ASP A 94 -1.87 -11.12 -4.25
N THR A 95 -0.71 -11.66 -4.59
CA THR A 95 0.42 -11.78 -3.64
C THR A 95 0.87 -10.41 -3.12
N PHE A 96 0.94 -9.40 -3.99
CA PHE A 96 1.35 -8.07 -3.55
C PHE A 96 0.34 -7.46 -2.59
N ASP A 97 -0.95 -7.70 -2.82
CA ASP A 97 -2.00 -7.24 -1.90
C ASP A 97 -1.85 -7.93 -0.54
N MET A 98 -1.50 -9.22 -0.52
CA MET A 98 -1.23 -9.93 0.73
C MET A 98 -0.03 -9.35 1.49
N LEU A 99 1.04 -8.99 0.77
CA LEU A 99 2.24 -8.40 1.37
C LEU A 99 1.93 -7.03 1.98
N ILE A 100 1.15 -6.21 1.28
CA ILE A 100 0.74 -4.90 1.79
C ILE A 100 -0.18 -5.06 2.99
N GLY A 101 -1.15 -5.98 2.89
CA GLY A 101 -2.06 -6.27 4.00
C GLY A 101 -1.33 -6.77 5.24
N ALA A 102 -0.35 -7.65 5.05
CA ALA A 102 0.47 -8.16 6.16
C ALA A 102 1.25 -7.02 6.83
N THR A 103 1.78 -6.09 6.05
CA THR A 103 2.47 -4.92 6.57
C THR A 103 1.53 -4.07 7.44
N ALA A 104 0.29 -3.88 6.97
CA ALA A 104 -0.71 -3.12 7.72
C ALA A 104 -1.05 -3.80 9.05
N VAL A 105 -1.27 -5.11 9.04
CA VAL A 105 -1.61 -5.87 10.25
C VAL A 105 -0.45 -5.85 11.24
N GLN A 106 0.76 -6.15 10.78
CA GLN A 106 1.94 -6.22 11.64
C GLN A 106 2.25 -4.87 12.30
N GLY A 107 2.16 -3.79 11.55
CA GLY A 107 2.47 -2.45 12.05
C GLY A 107 1.28 -1.73 12.65
N LYS A 108 0.12 -2.34 12.67
CA LYS A 108 -1.13 -1.75 13.16
C LYS A 108 -1.50 -0.46 12.43
N TYR A 109 -1.28 -0.46 11.11
CA TYR A 109 -1.69 0.65 10.25
C TYR A 109 -3.14 0.48 9.84
N ILE A 110 -3.80 1.61 9.62
CA ILE A 110 -5.11 1.63 8.95
C ILE A 110 -4.83 1.60 7.45
N LEU A 111 -5.32 0.56 6.78
CA LEU A 111 -5.08 0.40 5.35
C LEU A 111 -6.04 1.27 4.55
N VAL A 112 -5.50 2.11 3.67
CA VAL A 112 -6.27 2.97 2.77
C VAL A 112 -6.20 2.37 1.38
N THR A 113 -7.34 1.93 0.85
CA THR A 113 -7.38 1.20 -0.41
C THR A 113 -8.69 1.42 -1.17
N HIS A 114 -8.60 1.29 -2.50
CA HIS A 114 -9.76 1.15 -3.37
C HIS A 114 -10.08 -0.32 -3.67
N ASN A 115 -9.19 -1.26 -3.28
CA ASN A 115 -9.36 -2.69 -3.49
C ASN A 115 -9.98 -3.37 -2.27
N GLN A 116 -11.04 -2.78 -1.73
CA GLN A 116 -11.68 -3.30 -0.52
C GLN A 116 -12.08 -4.77 -0.63
N LYS A 117 -12.54 -5.17 -1.81
CA LYS A 117 -12.95 -6.55 -2.06
C LYS A 117 -11.80 -7.55 -1.83
N HIS A 118 -10.54 -7.17 -2.09
CA HIS A 118 -9.39 -8.02 -1.79
C HIS A 118 -9.06 -8.01 -0.30
N PHE A 119 -9.05 -6.85 0.33
CA PHE A 119 -8.60 -6.71 1.71
C PHE A 119 -9.62 -7.18 2.75
N VAL A 120 -10.90 -7.27 2.42
CA VAL A 120 -11.90 -7.83 3.33
C VAL A 120 -11.68 -9.32 3.60
N ARG A 121 -10.87 -10.01 2.78
CA ARG A 121 -10.55 -11.42 2.97
C ARG A 121 -9.39 -11.66 3.93
N ILE A 122 -8.65 -10.62 4.31
CA ILE A 122 -7.49 -10.76 5.17
C ILE A 122 -7.94 -10.85 6.61
N PRO A 123 -7.59 -11.94 7.32
CA PRO A 123 -7.96 -12.09 8.73
C PRO A 123 -7.16 -11.10 9.59
N HIS A 124 -7.83 -10.46 10.51
CA HIS A 124 -7.23 -9.49 11.42
C HIS A 124 -7.06 -10.04 12.82
#